data_73dd57c8b905a74d90277c9b45e25394
#
_entry.id   73dd57c8b905a74d90277c9b45e25394
#
_cell.length_a   1.000
_cell.length_b   1.000
_cell.length_c   1.000
_cell.angle_alpha   90.00
_cell.angle_beta   90.00
_cell.angle_gamma   90.00
#
_symmetry.space_group_name_H-M   'P 1'
#
loop_
_entity.id
_entity.type
_entity.pdbx_description
1 polymer ?
#
loop_
_entity_poly.entity_id
_entity_poly.type
_entity_poly.pdbx_seq_one_letter_code
_entity_poly.pdbx_strand_id
1 'polypeptide(L)'
;MKIGYARVSTGLQNLNLQEDRLNTYGCEKIFNDHMSGSKSKRPGLDKAIEFARSGDTIVVWRLDRLGRNMEDLITLVNELNERGVSFHSLEENITMDKSSSTGQLLFHLFAAFAEFERNLILERSSAGRIAARARGRYGGRPEKLNQKDLNLLKTLYDNGTPIKTIAEQWHVSRTTIYRYLNKLEDNEDEKQGEVSN
;
A
#
# COMPACT_ATOMS: atom_id res chain seq x y z
N MET A 1 -30.02 -11.25 -8.70
CA MET A 1 -30.30 -9.89 -9.19
C MET A 1 -29.02 -9.22 -9.71
N LYS A 2 -29.12 -8.08 -10.42
CA LYS A 2 -27.98 -7.29 -10.88
C LYS A 2 -27.86 -6.04 -10.00
N ILE A 3 -26.72 -5.85 -9.36
CA ILE A 3 -26.43 -4.74 -8.44
C ILE A 3 -25.34 -3.88 -9.06
N GLY A 4 -25.69 -2.63 -9.42
CA GLY A 4 -24.74 -1.67 -10.01
C GLY A 4 -23.86 -1.02 -8.94
N TYR A 5 -22.59 -0.81 -9.30
CA TYR A 5 -21.70 0.04 -8.53
C TYR A 5 -21.00 1.07 -9.42
N ALA A 6 -21.09 2.34 -9.04
CA ALA A 6 -20.49 3.47 -9.74
C ALA A 6 -19.50 4.20 -8.84
N ARG A 7 -18.37 4.68 -9.40
CA ARG A 7 -17.38 5.43 -8.65
C ARG A 7 -16.83 6.60 -9.46
N VAL A 8 -16.78 7.78 -8.84
CA VAL A 8 -16.19 8.99 -9.44
C VAL A 8 -15.20 9.64 -8.49
N SER A 9 -14.16 10.25 -9.06
CA SER A 9 -13.18 11.04 -8.31
C SER A 9 -13.58 12.52 -8.26
N THR A 10 -14.12 13.05 -9.37
CA THR A 10 -14.57 14.44 -9.51
C THR A 10 -15.61 14.51 -10.64
N GLY A 11 -16.69 15.25 -10.40
CA GLY A 11 -17.68 15.60 -11.42
C GLY A 11 -18.93 14.70 -11.46
N LEU A 12 -20.09 15.35 -11.31
CA LEU A 12 -21.42 14.71 -11.37
C LEU A 12 -21.71 14.11 -12.76
N GLN A 13 -21.19 14.71 -13.85
CA GLN A 13 -21.44 14.23 -15.22
C GLN A 13 -20.94 12.80 -15.47
N ASN A 14 -19.80 12.44 -14.89
CA ASN A 14 -19.25 11.08 -15.04
C ASN A 14 -20.02 10.04 -14.21
N LEU A 15 -20.71 10.43 -13.15
CA LEU A 15 -21.56 9.53 -12.37
C LEU A 15 -22.83 9.20 -13.14
N ASN A 16 -23.53 10.21 -13.67
CA ASN A 16 -24.76 10.03 -14.42
C ASN A 16 -24.54 9.06 -15.62
N LEU A 17 -23.44 9.22 -16.36
CA LEU A 17 -23.10 8.34 -17.45
C LEU A 17 -22.95 6.87 -17.00
N GLN A 18 -22.31 6.63 -15.86
CA GLN A 18 -22.15 5.28 -15.31
C GLN A 18 -23.51 4.71 -14.87
N GLU A 19 -24.31 5.51 -14.16
CA GLU A 19 -25.64 5.10 -13.70
C GLU A 19 -26.57 4.80 -14.88
N ASP A 20 -26.55 5.61 -15.95
CA ASP A 20 -27.32 5.37 -17.16
C ASP A 20 -26.95 4.03 -17.83
N ARG A 21 -25.63 3.73 -17.92
CA ARG A 21 -25.14 2.46 -18.46
C ARG A 21 -25.58 1.26 -17.60
N LEU A 22 -25.47 1.38 -16.28
CA LEU A 22 -25.89 0.35 -15.34
C LEU A 22 -27.41 0.13 -15.38
N ASN A 23 -28.21 1.19 -15.46
CA ASN A 23 -29.66 1.12 -15.60
C ASN A 23 -30.06 0.46 -16.93
N THR A 24 -29.43 0.86 -18.03
CA THR A 24 -29.66 0.27 -19.37
C THR A 24 -29.34 -1.24 -19.40
N TYR A 25 -28.31 -1.67 -18.65
CA TYR A 25 -27.97 -3.08 -18.51
C TYR A 25 -28.96 -3.87 -17.63
N GLY A 26 -29.83 -3.17 -16.92
CA GLY A 26 -30.86 -3.75 -16.07
C GLY A 26 -30.40 -3.99 -14.64
N CYS A 27 -29.56 -3.14 -14.08
CA CYS A 27 -29.25 -3.16 -12.65
C CYS A 27 -30.49 -2.71 -11.86
N GLU A 28 -30.91 -3.53 -10.88
CA GLU A 28 -32.10 -3.28 -10.07
C GLU A 28 -31.83 -2.30 -8.93
N LYS A 29 -30.58 -2.22 -8.49
CA LYS A 29 -30.12 -1.27 -7.45
C LYS A 29 -28.72 -0.81 -7.78
N ILE A 30 -28.45 0.49 -7.61
CA ILE A 30 -27.14 1.09 -7.85
C ILE A 30 -26.64 1.73 -6.55
N PHE A 31 -25.39 1.42 -6.20
CA PHE A 31 -24.65 2.06 -5.13
C PHE A 31 -23.54 2.92 -5.76
N ASN A 32 -23.19 4.02 -5.10
CA ASN A 32 -22.14 4.89 -5.62
C ASN A 32 -21.22 5.42 -4.52
N ASP A 33 -20.00 5.79 -4.92
CA ASP A 33 -19.02 6.48 -4.11
C ASP A 33 -18.46 7.70 -4.83
N HIS A 34 -18.39 8.81 -4.10
CA HIS A 34 -17.65 9.99 -4.49
C HIS A 34 -16.31 10.02 -3.75
N MET A 35 -15.20 9.92 -4.47
CA MET A 35 -13.89 9.75 -3.85
C MET A 35 -12.89 10.80 -4.29
N SER A 36 -12.29 11.49 -3.32
CA SER A 36 -11.06 12.27 -3.50
C SER A 36 -9.88 11.53 -2.84
N GLY A 37 -8.93 11.03 -3.66
CA GLY A 37 -7.68 10.42 -3.19
C GLY A 37 -7.68 8.89 -3.03
N SER A 38 -6.47 8.32 -2.93
CA SER A 38 -6.21 6.87 -2.98
C SER A 38 -6.57 6.10 -1.70
N LYS A 39 -6.79 6.79 -0.58
CA LYS A 39 -7.07 6.18 0.75
C LYS A 39 -8.51 6.35 1.24
N SER A 40 -9.41 6.86 0.42
CA SER A 40 -10.80 7.09 0.83
C SER A 40 -11.55 5.78 1.04
N LYS A 41 -12.35 5.71 2.10
CA LYS A 41 -13.28 4.59 2.35
C LYS A 41 -14.30 4.50 1.21
N ARG A 42 -14.82 3.32 0.93
CA ARG A 42 -15.82 3.04 -0.11
C ARG A 42 -17.13 2.54 0.48
N PRO A 43 -17.84 3.38 1.24
CA PRO A 43 -19.07 2.96 1.93
C PRO A 43 -20.18 2.52 0.97
N GLY A 44 -20.18 3.01 -0.27
CA GLY A 44 -21.10 2.56 -1.31
C GLY A 44 -20.77 1.15 -1.79
N LEU A 45 -19.50 0.83 -2.01
CA LEU A 45 -19.08 -0.52 -2.36
C LEU A 45 -19.33 -1.50 -1.20
N ASP A 46 -18.97 -1.12 0.02
CA ASP A 46 -19.18 -1.94 1.20
C ASP A 46 -20.68 -2.30 1.35
N LYS A 47 -21.57 -1.32 1.18
CA LYS A 47 -23.02 -1.54 1.15
C LYS A 47 -23.48 -2.41 -0.01
N ALA A 48 -22.90 -2.28 -1.20
CA ALA A 48 -23.24 -3.12 -2.35
C ALA A 48 -22.89 -4.59 -2.08
N ILE A 49 -21.70 -4.83 -1.51
CA ILE A 49 -21.24 -6.18 -1.13
C ILE A 49 -22.10 -6.76 0.00
N GLU A 50 -22.45 -5.96 1.00
CA GLU A 50 -23.30 -6.39 2.11
C GLU A 50 -24.74 -6.71 1.63
N PHE A 51 -25.26 -5.95 0.68
CA PHE A 51 -26.59 -6.13 0.11
C PHE A 51 -26.67 -7.36 -0.79
N ALA A 52 -25.58 -7.72 -1.49
CA ALA A 52 -25.52 -8.83 -2.43
C ALA A 52 -25.70 -10.19 -1.72
N ARG A 53 -26.43 -11.09 -2.37
CA ARG A 53 -26.69 -12.47 -1.93
C ARG A 53 -26.05 -13.46 -2.91
N SER A 54 -25.88 -14.69 -2.47
CA SER A 54 -25.44 -15.77 -3.39
C SER A 54 -26.36 -15.87 -4.61
N GLY A 55 -25.75 -15.91 -5.78
CA GLY A 55 -26.43 -15.90 -7.07
C GLY A 55 -26.65 -14.49 -7.67
N ASP A 56 -26.32 -13.43 -6.91
CA ASP A 56 -26.35 -12.06 -7.44
C ASP A 56 -25.09 -11.73 -8.24
N THR A 57 -25.16 -10.66 -9.03
CA THR A 57 -24.02 -10.15 -9.81
C THR A 57 -23.77 -8.69 -9.49
N ILE A 58 -22.57 -8.33 -9.04
CA ILE A 58 -22.12 -6.94 -8.98
C ILE A 58 -21.64 -6.51 -10.37
N VAL A 59 -22.22 -5.41 -10.84
CA VAL A 59 -21.97 -4.86 -12.18
C VAL A 59 -21.30 -3.50 -12.06
N VAL A 60 -20.23 -3.29 -12.79
CA VAL A 60 -19.57 -1.98 -12.92
C VAL A 60 -19.49 -1.57 -14.39
N TRP A 61 -19.40 -0.28 -14.65
CA TRP A 61 -19.17 0.18 -16.01
C TRP A 61 -17.80 -0.27 -16.53
N ARG A 62 -16.72 -0.14 -15.72
CA ARG A 62 -15.33 -0.50 -16.06
C ARG A 62 -14.61 -1.08 -14.86
N LEU A 63 -13.62 -1.94 -15.10
CA LEU A 63 -12.81 -2.58 -14.06
C LEU A 63 -12.16 -1.57 -13.09
N ASP A 64 -11.70 -0.43 -13.62
CA ASP A 64 -11.06 0.63 -12.81
C ASP A 64 -12.05 1.34 -11.86
N ARG A 65 -13.33 1.06 -11.97
CA ARG A 65 -14.36 1.54 -11.01
C ARG A 65 -14.44 0.64 -9.79
N LEU A 66 -14.19 -0.65 -9.92
CA LEU A 66 -14.20 -1.60 -8.80
C LEU A 66 -12.86 -1.59 -8.05
N GLY A 67 -11.75 -1.93 -8.70
CA GLY A 67 -10.42 -1.96 -8.11
C GLY A 67 -9.69 -0.61 -8.19
N ARG A 68 -8.78 -0.36 -7.26
CA ARG A 68 -7.83 0.78 -7.31
C ARG A 68 -6.54 0.40 -8.00
N ASN A 69 -6.18 -0.84 -7.91
CA ASN A 69 -5.09 -1.53 -8.58
C ASN A 69 -5.50 -2.99 -8.78
N MET A 70 -4.67 -3.76 -9.44
CA MET A 70 -4.98 -5.15 -9.75
C MET A 70 -5.11 -6.02 -8.49
N GLU A 71 -4.28 -5.82 -7.48
CA GLU A 71 -4.33 -6.55 -6.20
C GLU A 71 -5.65 -6.33 -5.44
N ASP A 72 -6.11 -5.07 -5.39
CA ASP A 72 -7.39 -4.69 -4.77
C ASP A 72 -8.58 -5.32 -5.55
N LEU A 73 -8.52 -5.32 -6.89
CA LEU A 73 -9.53 -5.95 -7.74
C LEU A 73 -9.64 -7.46 -7.46
N ILE A 74 -8.51 -8.16 -7.41
CA ILE A 74 -8.49 -9.61 -7.15
C ILE A 74 -9.01 -9.93 -5.77
N THR A 75 -8.61 -9.15 -4.75
CA THR A 75 -9.08 -9.32 -3.38
C THR A 75 -10.61 -9.19 -3.32
N LEU A 76 -11.17 -8.16 -3.96
CA LEU A 76 -12.61 -7.95 -4.03
C LEU A 76 -13.35 -9.05 -4.78
N VAL A 77 -12.83 -9.47 -5.93
CA VAL A 77 -13.44 -10.56 -6.72
C VAL A 77 -13.38 -11.89 -5.95
N ASN A 78 -12.32 -12.15 -5.19
CA ASN A 78 -12.26 -13.31 -4.31
C ASN A 78 -13.33 -13.25 -3.23
N GLU A 79 -13.46 -12.12 -2.54
CA GLU A 79 -14.48 -11.93 -1.51
C GLU A 79 -15.90 -12.16 -2.07
N LEU A 80 -16.20 -11.59 -3.23
CA LEU A 80 -17.48 -11.81 -3.91
C LEU A 80 -17.71 -13.28 -4.23
N ASN A 81 -16.70 -13.93 -4.80
CA ASN A 81 -16.78 -15.34 -5.17
C ASN A 81 -16.97 -16.27 -3.96
N GLU A 82 -16.35 -15.97 -2.80
CA GLU A 82 -16.55 -16.73 -1.55
C GLU A 82 -17.99 -16.62 -1.05
N ARG A 83 -18.65 -15.49 -1.33
CA ARG A 83 -20.05 -15.24 -1.02
C ARG A 83 -21.01 -15.78 -2.10
N GLY A 84 -20.51 -16.38 -3.16
CA GLY A 84 -21.31 -16.86 -4.28
C GLY A 84 -21.86 -15.72 -5.14
N VAL A 85 -21.25 -14.54 -5.13
CA VAL A 85 -21.63 -13.37 -5.92
C VAL A 85 -20.67 -13.25 -7.10
N SER A 86 -21.26 -13.14 -8.31
CA SER A 86 -20.48 -12.94 -9.55
C SER A 86 -20.14 -11.46 -9.74
N PHE A 87 -19.13 -11.19 -10.55
CA PHE A 87 -18.72 -9.84 -10.95
C PHE A 87 -18.80 -9.68 -12.46
N HIS A 88 -19.31 -8.53 -12.94
CA HIS A 88 -19.37 -8.21 -14.38
C HIS A 88 -18.94 -6.76 -14.65
N SER A 89 -18.07 -6.58 -15.63
CA SER A 89 -17.68 -5.28 -16.18
C SER A 89 -18.26 -5.09 -17.56
N LEU A 90 -18.99 -3.98 -17.78
CA LEU A 90 -19.72 -3.72 -19.00
C LEU A 90 -18.80 -3.39 -20.18
N GLU A 91 -17.83 -2.50 -20.00
CA GLU A 91 -16.99 -2.00 -21.08
C GLU A 91 -16.02 -3.07 -21.59
N GLU A 92 -15.40 -3.80 -20.67
CA GLU A 92 -14.49 -4.89 -21.02
C GLU A 92 -15.24 -6.20 -21.37
N ASN A 93 -16.56 -6.25 -21.11
CA ASN A 93 -17.41 -7.44 -21.29
C ASN A 93 -16.83 -8.68 -20.58
N ILE A 94 -16.33 -8.49 -19.37
CA ILE A 94 -15.70 -9.53 -18.55
C ILE A 94 -16.65 -9.95 -17.44
N THR A 95 -16.94 -11.25 -17.36
CA THR A 95 -17.64 -11.86 -16.21
C THR A 95 -16.69 -12.76 -15.45
N MET A 96 -16.53 -12.50 -14.16
CA MET A 96 -15.77 -13.33 -13.23
C MET A 96 -16.75 -14.08 -12.32
N ASP A 97 -16.92 -15.35 -12.63
CA ASP A 97 -17.79 -16.28 -11.91
C ASP A 97 -17.03 -17.59 -11.69
N LYS A 98 -16.90 -18.00 -10.44
CA LYS A 98 -16.22 -19.26 -10.07
C LYS A 98 -16.91 -20.51 -10.66
N SER A 99 -18.18 -20.44 -11.00
CA SER A 99 -18.91 -21.56 -11.56
C SER A 99 -18.54 -21.83 -13.02
N SER A 100 -17.97 -20.84 -13.72
CA SER A 100 -17.58 -20.97 -15.14
C SER A 100 -16.07 -21.17 -15.31
N SER A 101 -15.66 -22.09 -16.19
CA SER A 101 -14.24 -22.31 -16.52
C SER A 101 -13.56 -21.05 -17.07
N THR A 102 -14.30 -20.24 -17.85
CA THR A 102 -13.81 -18.98 -18.39
C THR A 102 -13.60 -17.95 -17.28
N GLY A 103 -14.51 -17.85 -16.31
CA GLY A 103 -14.37 -16.95 -15.16
C GLY A 103 -13.19 -17.34 -14.28
N GLN A 104 -12.97 -18.64 -14.06
CA GLN A 104 -11.79 -19.15 -13.34
C GLN A 104 -10.49 -18.82 -14.09
N LEU A 105 -10.43 -19.03 -15.40
CA LEU A 105 -9.26 -18.70 -16.22
C LEU A 105 -8.93 -17.21 -16.13
N LEU A 106 -9.92 -16.34 -16.30
CA LEU A 106 -9.76 -14.89 -16.21
C LEU A 106 -9.25 -14.48 -14.82
N PHE A 107 -9.82 -15.08 -13.77
CA PHE A 107 -9.37 -14.82 -12.42
C PHE A 107 -7.89 -15.16 -12.21
N HIS A 108 -7.45 -16.35 -12.66
CA HIS A 108 -6.04 -16.76 -12.54
C HIS A 108 -5.12 -15.87 -13.40
N LEU A 109 -5.58 -15.42 -14.56
CA LEU A 109 -4.82 -14.52 -15.42
C LEU A 109 -4.61 -13.16 -14.72
N PHE A 110 -5.67 -12.59 -14.15
CA PHE A 110 -5.56 -11.33 -13.41
C PHE A 110 -4.69 -11.46 -12.16
N ALA A 111 -4.76 -12.60 -11.44
CA ALA A 111 -3.90 -12.88 -10.30
C ALA A 111 -2.42 -12.91 -10.70
N ALA A 112 -2.10 -13.57 -11.81
CA ALA A 112 -0.74 -13.62 -12.35
C ALA A 112 -0.24 -12.23 -12.78
N PHE A 113 -1.08 -11.40 -13.39
CA PHE A 113 -0.73 -10.03 -13.74
C PHE A 113 -0.47 -9.14 -12.52
N ALA A 114 -1.25 -9.28 -11.45
CA ALA A 114 -1.03 -8.53 -10.22
C ALA A 114 0.31 -8.90 -9.55
N GLU A 115 0.62 -10.19 -9.51
CA GLU A 115 1.90 -10.66 -8.99
C GLU A 115 3.07 -10.16 -9.84
N PHE A 116 2.95 -10.19 -11.15
CA PHE A 116 3.95 -9.66 -12.07
C PHE A 116 4.17 -8.15 -11.88
N GLU A 117 3.10 -7.35 -11.82
CA GLU A 117 3.18 -5.90 -11.55
C GLU A 117 3.87 -5.60 -10.22
N ARG A 118 3.52 -6.34 -9.16
CA ARG A 118 4.15 -6.23 -7.84
C ARG A 118 5.65 -6.52 -7.90
N ASN A 119 6.05 -7.59 -8.59
CA ASN A 119 7.45 -7.97 -8.75
C ASN A 119 8.23 -6.90 -9.51
N LEU A 120 7.69 -6.33 -10.58
CA LEU A 120 8.31 -5.21 -11.29
C LEU A 120 8.51 -3.97 -10.40
N ILE A 121 7.55 -3.65 -9.55
CA ILE A 121 7.67 -2.53 -8.59
C ILE A 121 8.79 -2.82 -7.58
N LEU A 122 8.87 -4.04 -7.06
CA LEU A 122 9.93 -4.45 -6.13
C LEU A 122 11.32 -4.41 -6.78
N GLU A 123 11.46 -4.88 -8.00
CA GLU A 123 12.71 -4.83 -8.77
C GLU A 123 13.17 -3.37 -8.98
N ARG A 124 12.29 -2.49 -9.47
CA ARG A 124 12.60 -1.07 -9.67
C ARG A 124 12.98 -0.38 -8.35
N SER A 125 12.25 -0.67 -7.28
CA SER A 125 12.55 -0.13 -5.95
C SER A 125 13.89 -0.63 -5.41
N SER A 126 14.21 -1.91 -5.63
CA SER A 126 15.48 -2.52 -5.24
C SER A 126 16.66 -1.88 -5.99
N ALA A 127 16.56 -1.79 -7.31
CA ALA A 127 17.58 -1.13 -8.14
C ALA A 127 17.79 0.34 -7.72
N GLY A 128 16.69 1.06 -7.44
CA GLY A 128 16.75 2.44 -6.95
C GLY A 128 17.46 2.56 -5.59
N ARG A 129 17.23 1.63 -4.67
CA ARG A 129 17.92 1.60 -3.36
C ARG A 129 19.40 1.31 -3.50
N ILE A 130 19.78 0.36 -4.37
CA ILE A 130 21.19 0.05 -4.65
C ILE A 130 21.91 1.27 -5.23
N ALA A 131 21.33 1.91 -6.24
CA ALA A 131 21.87 3.11 -6.84
C ALA A 131 21.99 4.30 -5.85
N ALA A 132 21.00 4.44 -4.94
CA ALA A 132 21.05 5.47 -3.90
C ALA A 132 22.18 5.20 -2.89
N ARG A 133 22.37 3.95 -2.46
CA ARG A 133 23.46 3.55 -1.55
C ARG A 133 24.83 3.75 -2.19
N ALA A 134 25.01 3.41 -3.46
CA ALA A 134 26.25 3.65 -4.20
C ALA A 134 26.62 5.15 -4.27
N ARG A 135 25.63 6.05 -4.13
CA ARG A 135 25.81 7.51 -4.06
C ARG A 135 25.88 8.05 -2.62
N GLY A 136 26.04 7.18 -1.61
CA GLY A 136 26.08 7.57 -0.20
C GLY A 136 24.72 8.00 0.38
N ARG A 137 23.60 7.76 -0.32
CA ARG A 137 22.26 8.11 0.14
C ARG A 137 21.63 6.90 0.82
N TYR A 138 21.62 6.93 2.13
CA TYR A 138 20.98 5.89 2.95
C TYR A 138 19.55 6.35 3.34
N GLY A 139 18.59 5.48 3.10
CA GLY A 139 17.22 5.72 3.55
C GLY A 139 17.10 5.48 5.06
N GLY A 140 16.02 5.98 5.64
CA GLY A 140 15.70 5.82 7.05
C GLY A 140 15.44 7.18 7.72
N ARG A 141 15.13 7.13 9.04
CA ARG A 141 14.97 8.36 9.82
C ARG A 141 16.35 9.01 9.99
N PRO A 142 16.50 10.32 9.67
CA PRO A 142 17.75 11.05 9.91
C PRO A 142 18.22 10.87 11.35
N GLU A 143 19.53 10.71 11.52
CA GLU A 143 20.12 10.68 12.86
C GLU A 143 19.90 12.04 13.55
N LYS A 144 19.54 11.99 14.82
CA LYS A 144 19.21 13.20 15.58
C LYS A 144 20.48 13.94 16.04
N LEU A 145 21.57 13.21 16.24
CA LEU A 145 22.87 13.74 16.58
C LEU A 145 23.78 13.72 15.34
N ASN A 146 24.41 14.86 15.05
CA ASN A 146 25.42 14.96 14.02
C ASN A 146 26.83 14.58 14.56
N GLN A 147 27.85 14.53 13.71
CA GLN A 147 29.19 14.10 14.11
C GLN A 147 29.81 14.97 15.23
N LYS A 148 29.50 16.28 15.27
CA LYS A 148 29.97 17.17 16.34
C LYS A 148 29.30 16.85 17.66
N ASP A 149 28.00 16.57 17.62
CA ASP A 149 27.23 16.16 18.79
C ASP A 149 27.71 14.82 19.35
N LEU A 150 28.08 13.87 18.46
CA LEU A 150 28.61 12.56 18.86
C LEU A 150 29.97 12.72 19.58
N ASN A 151 30.86 13.58 19.08
CA ASN A 151 32.14 13.86 19.73
C ASN A 151 31.93 14.51 21.11
N LEU A 152 31.00 15.46 21.21
CA LEU A 152 30.67 16.10 22.48
C LEU A 152 30.04 15.10 23.47
N LEU A 153 29.14 14.23 22.97
CA LEU A 153 28.51 13.18 23.77
C LEU A 153 29.58 12.27 24.39
N LYS A 154 30.58 11.83 23.57
CA LYS A 154 31.68 11.00 24.06
C LYS A 154 32.47 11.73 25.16
N THR A 155 32.87 12.98 24.90
CA THR A 155 33.60 13.79 25.90
C THR A 155 32.82 13.93 27.19
N LEU A 156 31.52 14.19 27.16
CA LEU A 156 30.69 14.31 28.38
C LEU A 156 30.59 12.97 29.12
N TYR A 157 30.48 11.88 28.39
CA TYR A 157 30.41 10.53 28.95
C TYR A 157 31.72 10.15 29.65
N ASP A 158 32.86 10.37 28.99
CA ASP A 158 34.20 10.09 29.49
C ASP A 158 34.53 10.96 30.75
N ASN A 159 34.00 12.17 30.81
CA ASN A 159 34.09 13.06 31.99
C ASN A 159 33.13 12.68 33.14
N GLY A 160 32.42 11.55 33.05
CA GLY A 160 31.53 11.04 34.08
C GLY A 160 30.18 11.78 34.21
N THR A 161 29.77 12.55 33.20
CA THR A 161 28.47 13.22 33.21
C THR A 161 27.33 12.17 33.22
N PRO A 162 26.33 12.28 34.12
CA PRO A 162 25.24 11.32 34.16
C PRO A 162 24.48 11.21 32.84
N ILE A 163 24.22 9.99 32.40
CA ILE A 163 23.47 9.71 31.13
C ILE A 163 22.11 10.44 31.07
N LYS A 164 21.46 10.63 32.21
CA LYS A 164 20.21 11.39 32.31
C LYS A 164 20.40 12.82 31.82
N THR A 165 21.45 13.51 32.33
CA THR A 165 21.77 14.90 31.94
C THR A 165 22.15 15.01 30.47
N ILE A 166 22.95 14.06 29.98
CA ILE A 166 23.30 13.98 28.55
C ILE A 166 22.04 13.81 27.66
N ALA A 167 21.13 12.94 28.07
CA ALA A 167 19.89 12.69 27.34
C ALA A 167 18.96 13.92 27.30
N GLU A 168 18.88 14.68 28.37
CA GLU A 168 18.12 15.91 28.48
C GLU A 168 18.66 17.01 27.56
N GLN A 169 19.98 17.12 27.39
CA GLN A 169 20.62 18.13 26.54
C GLN A 169 20.18 18.03 25.06
N TRP A 170 20.01 16.82 24.52
CA TRP A 170 19.56 16.59 23.14
C TRP A 170 18.09 16.19 23.02
N HIS A 171 17.34 16.23 24.11
CA HIS A 171 15.94 15.81 24.16
C HIS A 171 15.72 14.41 23.54
N VAL A 172 16.55 13.44 23.96
CA VAL A 172 16.48 12.03 23.55
C VAL A 172 16.31 11.12 24.76
N SER A 173 15.93 9.86 24.52
CA SER A 173 15.88 8.86 25.57
C SER A 173 17.29 8.40 25.98
N ARG A 174 17.46 7.94 27.22
CA ARG A 174 18.71 7.33 27.70
C ARG A 174 19.14 6.14 26.81
N THR A 175 18.19 5.36 26.35
CA THR A 175 18.42 4.24 25.40
C THR A 175 19.04 4.73 24.10
N THR A 176 18.65 5.92 23.62
CA THR A 176 19.23 6.53 22.42
C THR A 176 20.68 6.92 22.63
N ILE A 177 21.03 7.46 23.82
CA ILE A 177 22.43 7.79 24.17
C ILE A 177 23.28 6.53 24.18
N TYR A 178 22.88 5.46 24.86
CA TYR A 178 23.62 4.19 24.86
C TYR A 178 23.82 3.63 23.47
N ARG A 179 22.79 3.69 22.59
CA ARG A 179 22.92 3.26 21.19
C ARG A 179 23.99 4.05 20.44
N TYR A 180 24.12 5.35 20.69
CA TYR A 180 25.17 6.16 20.04
C TYR A 180 26.55 5.87 20.62
N LEU A 181 26.67 5.63 21.93
CA LEU A 181 27.96 5.24 22.56
C LEU A 181 28.46 3.91 21.99
N ASN A 182 27.63 2.87 21.97
CA ASN A 182 28.00 1.57 21.38
C ASN A 182 28.44 1.71 19.91
N LYS A 183 27.71 2.53 19.13
CA LYS A 183 28.09 2.79 17.72
C LYS A 183 29.45 3.50 17.59
N LEU A 184 29.84 4.32 18.56
CA LEU A 184 31.16 4.98 18.58
C LEU A 184 32.26 3.98 18.94
N GLU A 185 32.02 3.07 19.88
CA GLU A 185 32.92 1.99 20.26
C GLU A 185 33.18 1.04 19.09
N ASP A 186 32.11 0.55 18.42
CA ASP A 186 32.22 -0.33 17.25
C ASP A 186 33.06 0.30 16.13
N ASN A 187 32.90 1.61 15.87
CA ASN A 187 33.67 2.33 14.85
C ASN A 187 35.16 2.55 15.23
N GLU A 188 35.51 2.54 16.51
CA GLU A 188 36.89 2.64 16.99
C GLU A 188 37.63 1.30 16.87
N ASP A 189 36.93 0.22 17.17
CA ASP A 189 37.46 -1.15 17.05
C ASP A 189 37.74 -1.51 15.58
N GLU A 190 36.85 -1.12 14.64
CA GLU A 190 37.08 -1.31 13.21
C GLU A 190 38.31 -0.54 12.70
N LYS A 191 38.56 0.70 13.17
CA LYS A 191 39.70 1.49 12.77
C LYS A 191 41.02 0.98 13.35
N GLN A 192 41.01 0.36 14.53
CA GLN A 192 42.21 -0.25 15.12
C GLN A 192 42.57 -1.58 14.46
N GLY A 193 41.57 -2.32 13.96
CA GLY A 193 41.77 -3.56 13.21
C GLY A 193 42.39 -3.36 11.80
N GLU A 194 42.12 -2.21 11.15
CA GLU A 194 42.69 -1.89 9.83
C GLU A 194 44.17 -1.37 9.88
N VAL A 195 44.64 -0.89 11.03
CA VAL A 195 45.99 -0.39 11.20
C VAL A 195 46.99 -1.51 11.58
N SER A 196 46.51 -2.71 11.90
CA SER A 196 47.34 -3.84 12.37
C SER A 196 47.52 -4.95 11.34
N ASN A 197 47.19 -4.69 10.04
CA ASN A 197 47.37 -5.67 8.95
C ASN A 197 48.32 -5.12 7.89
#